data_04bd444dc8144e4d8b980608b43aa9e1
#
_entry.id   04bd444dc8144e4d8b980608b43aa9e1
#
_cell.length_a   1.000
_cell.length_b   1.000
_cell.length_c   1.000
_cell.angle_alpha   90.00
_cell.angle_beta   90.00
_cell.angle_gamma   90.00
#
_symmetry.space_group_name_H-M   'P 1'
#
loop_
_entity.id
_entity.type
_entity.pdbx_description
1 polymer ?
#
loop_
_entity_poly.entity_id
_entity_poly.type
_entity_poly.pdbx_seq_one_letter_code
_entity_poly.pdbx_strand_id
1 'polypeptide(L)'
;MFQHVWLSNFPAVYPRTHLVLRVRGRRTEIGIHTIRIRFVDGSGAELLGGEGTVQFGEPPAGVVDVEAGAVLVFDVPLPQPGQYAFEISLDGELASRVALSAGYPQQQK
;
A
#
# COMPACT_ATOMS: atom_id res chain seq x y z
N MET A 1 -6.60 -6.29 -4.65
CA MET A 1 -5.46 -6.55 -5.55
C MET A 1 -4.48 -7.49 -4.87
N PHE A 2 -3.94 -8.41 -5.62
CA PHE A 2 -3.02 -9.44 -5.12
C PHE A 2 -1.74 -9.44 -5.96
N GLN A 3 -0.60 -9.59 -5.30
CA GLN A 3 0.70 -9.69 -5.97
C GLN A 3 1.49 -10.85 -5.40
N HIS A 4 2.32 -11.45 -6.24
CA HIS A 4 3.21 -12.53 -5.86
C HIS A 4 4.65 -12.18 -6.25
N VAL A 5 5.58 -12.42 -5.33
CA VAL A 5 7.01 -12.16 -5.53
C VAL A 5 7.78 -13.46 -5.40
N TRP A 6 8.62 -13.73 -6.39
CA TRP A 6 9.50 -14.91 -6.42
C TRP A 6 10.91 -14.48 -6.05
N LEU A 7 11.47 -15.10 -5.01
CA LEU A 7 12.81 -14.78 -4.50
C LEU A 7 13.62 -16.04 -4.30
N SER A 8 14.92 -15.96 -4.63
CA SER A 8 15.82 -17.10 -4.51
C SER A 8 16.24 -17.38 -3.07
N ASN A 9 16.31 -16.35 -2.25
CA ASN A 9 16.79 -16.46 -0.87
C ASN A 9 15.92 -15.62 0.08
N PHE A 10 15.82 -16.11 1.30
CA PHE A 10 15.21 -15.38 2.42
C PHE A 10 16.17 -15.44 3.62
N PRO A 11 16.23 -14.41 4.47
CA PRO A 11 15.51 -13.15 4.38
C PRO A 11 15.98 -12.31 3.20
N ALA A 12 15.09 -11.50 2.66
CA ALA A 12 15.38 -10.67 1.51
C ALA A 12 14.76 -9.27 1.69
N VAL A 13 15.26 -8.33 0.89
CA VAL A 13 14.64 -7.02 0.73
C VAL A 13 14.27 -6.87 -0.74
N TYR A 14 13.02 -6.63 -1.02
CA TYR A 14 12.55 -6.35 -2.38
C TYR A 14 12.65 -4.85 -2.60
N PRO A 15 13.64 -4.37 -3.40
CA PRO A 15 13.91 -2.95 -3.48
C PRO A 15 12.92 -2.22 -4.37
N ARG A 16 12.71 -0.95 -4.07
CA ARG A 16 11.96 -0.01 -4.92
C ARG A 16 10.57 -0.50 -5.29
N THR A 17 9.87 -1.07 -4.32
CA THR A 17 8.47 -1.42 -4.52
C THR A 17 7.64 -0.15 -4.61
N HIS A 18 6.92 0.02 -5.71
CA HIS A 18 6.07 1.17 -5.95
C HIS A 18 4.64 0.83 -5.56
N LEU A 19 4.12 1.56 -4.61
CA LEU A 19 2.72 1.47 -4.22
C LEU A 19 1.99 2.67 -4.81
N VAL A 20 1.11 2.42 -5.77
CA VAL A 20 0.33 3.47 -6.43
C VAL A 20 -1.03 3.54 -5.76
N LEU A 21 -1.32 4.70 -5.20
CA LEU A 21 -2.57 4.95 -4.50
C LEU A 21 -3.41 5.93 -5.28
N ARG A 22 -4.70 5.63 -5.38
CA ARG A 22 -5.69 6.55 -5.90
C ARG A 22 -6.79 6.65 -4.86
N VAL A 23 -6.96 7.84 -4.30
CA VAL A 23 -7.90 8.08 -3.22
C VAL A 23 -9.03 8.94 -3.76
N ARG A 24 -10.26 8.50 -3.55
CA ARG A 24 -11.45 9.25 -3.93
C ARG A 24 -12.18 9.71 -2.68
N GLY A 25 -12.71 10.91 -2.75
CA GLY A 25 -13.53 11.45 -1.69
C GLY A 25 -14.67 12.26 -2.26
N ARG A 26 -15.53 12.72 -1.40
CA ARG A 26 -16.61 13.62 -1.79
C ARG A 26 -16.16 15.07 -1.69
N ARG A 27 -16.87 15.96 -2.35
CA ARG A 27 -16.57 17.41 -2.30
C ARG A 27 -16.46 17.95 -0.89
N THR A 28 -17.22 17.38 0.06
CA THR A 28 -17.15 17.74 1.47
C THR A 28 -15.87 17.35 2.16
N GLU A 29 -15.05 16.50 1.50
CA GLU A 29 -13.79 16.00 2.03
C GLU A 29 -12.56 16.75 1.48
N ILE A 30 -12.77 17.93 0.89
CA ILE A 30 -11.69 18.77 0.41
C ILE A 30 -10.77 19.14 1.57
N GLY A 31 -9.46 19.10 1.31
CA GLY A 31 -8.46 19.45 2.28
C GLY A 31 -7.34 18.43 2.36
N ILE A 32 -6.58 18.49 3.45
CA ILE A 32 -5.45 17.60 3.69
C ILE A 32 -5.91 16.42 4.55
N HIS A 33 -5.60 15.22 4.09
CA HIS A 33 -5.90 13.98 4.80
C HIS A 33 -4.62 13.20 5.06
N THR A 34 -4.55 12.52 6.19
CA THR A 34 -3.40 11.70 6.56
C THR A 34 -3.56 10.30 6.01
N ILE A 35 -2.53 9.81 5.32
CA ILE A 35 -2.45 8.42 4.88
C ILE A 35 -1.41 7.72 5.73
N ARG A 36 -1.76 6.56 6.26
CA ARG A 36 -0.83 5.68 6.96
C ARG A 36 -0.77 4.35 6.23
N ILE A 37 0.44 3.85 6.02
CA ILE A 37 0.68 2.57 5.37
C ILE A 37 1.44 1.69 6.33
N ARG A 38 0.96 0.46 6.51
CA ARG A 38 1.62 -0.57 7.29
C ARG A 38 1.86 -1.77 6.40
N PHE A 39 3.08 -2.28 6.41
CA PHE A 39 3.39 -3.57 5.80
C PHE A 39 3.45 -4.60 6.90
N VAL A 40 2.58 -5.60 6.83
CA VAL A 40 2.41 -6.60 7.89
C VAL A 40 2.64 -7.99 7.34
N ASP A 41 3.09 -8.88 8.19
CA ASP A 41 3.20 -10.31 7.87
C ASP A 41 1.87 -11.04 8.10
N GLY A 42 1.88 -12.37 7.90
CA GLY A 42 0.68 -13.19 8.07
C GLY A 42 0.13 -13.23 9.50
N SER A 43 0.92 -12.88 10.49
CA SER A 43 0.48 -12.80 11.88
C SER A 43 -0.06 -11.41 12.26
N GLY A 44 0.06 -10.44 11.37
CA GLY A 44 -0.33 -9.06 11.62
C GLY A 44 0.78 -8.19 12.22
N ALA A 45 1.99 -8.73 12.36
CA ALA A 45 3.11 -7.94 12.87
C ALA A 45 3.59 -6.93 11.83
N GLU A 46 3.77 -5.70 12.26
CA GLU A 46 4.22 -4.62 11.37
C GLU A 46 5.72 -4.77 11.11
N LEU A 47 6.09 -4.85 9.84
CA LEU A 47 7.48 -4.92 9.40
C LEU A 47 8.01 -3.60 8.88
N LEU A 48 7.12 -2.75 8.38
CA LEU A 48 7.44 -1.47 7.81
C LEU A 48 6.23 -0.56 7.97
N GLY A 49 6.45 0.70 8.22
CA GLY A 49 5.38 1.67 8.32
C GLY A 49 5.78 3.01 7.72
N GLY A 50 4.80 3.74 7.25
CA GLY A 50 5.00 5.07 6.73
C GLY A 50 3.74 5.90 6.86
N GLU A 51 3.91 7.19 6.91
CA GLU A 51 2.82 8.14 7.03
C GLU A 51 3.06 9.30 6.09
N GLY A 52 1.99 9.78 5.49
CA GLY A 52 2.05 10.90 4.57
C GLY A 52 0.72 11.62 4.51
N THR A 53 0.63 12.56 3.60
CA THR A 53 -0.61 13.32 3.41
C THR A 53 -1.02 13.30 1.95
N VAL A 54 -2.33 13.33 1.72
CA VAL A 54 -2.90 13.63 0.41
C VAL A 54 -3.78 14.86 0.53
N GLN A 55 -3.82 15.64 -0.53
CA GLN A 55 -4.67 16.82 -0.58
C GLN A 55 -5.72 16.65 -1.66
N PHE A 56 -6.99 16.78 -1.26
CA PHE A 56 -8.08 16.86 -2.20
C PHE A 56 -8.28 18.33 -2.56
N GLY A 57 -8.02 18.67 -3.81
CA GLY A 57 -8.27 19.99 -4.34
C GLY A 57 -9.75 20.19 -4.66
N GLU A 58 -10.14 21.45 -4.86
CA GLU A 58 -11.51 21.77 -5.22
C GLU A 58 -11.81 21.26 -6.64
N PRO A 59 -12.86 20.43 -6.83
CA PRO A 59 -13.21 19.95 -8.16
C PRO A 59 -13.88 21.04 -8.98
N PRO A 60 -13.92 20.91 -10.32
CA PRO A 60 -14.70 21.82 -11.15
C PRO A 60 -16.16 21.88 -10.76
N ALA A 61 -16.80 22.97 -11.09
CA ALA A 61 -18.22 23.14 -10.79
C ALA A 61 -19.06 22.02 -11.39
N GLY A 62 -19.99 21.45 -10.61
CA GLY A 62 -20.83 20.33 -11.03
C GLY A 62 -20.25 18.97 -10.78
N VAL A 63 -18.99 18.87 -10.32
CA VAL A 63 -18.35 17.61 -9.96
C VAL A 63 -18.48 17.42 -8.45
N VAL A 64 -18.98 16.26 -8.03
CA VAL A 64 -19.20 15.98 -6.60
C VAL A 64 -18.09 15.17 -5.96
N ASP A 65 -17.29 14.48 -6.78
CA ASP A 65 -16.20 13.64 -6.29
C ASP A 65 -14.86 14.31 -6.50
N VAL A 66 -13.97 14.12 -5.56
CA VAL A 66 -12.57 14.55 -5.66
C VAL A 66 -11.66 13.33 -5.69
N GLU A 67 -10.51 13.49 -6.32
CA GLU A 67 -9.54 12.40 -6.44
C GLU A 67 -8.14 12.93 -6.21
N ALA A 68 -7.35 12.15 -5.50
CA ALA A 68 -5.93 12.42 -5.32
C ALA A 68 -5.15 11.13 -5.49
N GLY A 69 -3.95 11.26 -6.05
CA GLY A 69 -3.06 10.12 -6.25
C GLY A 69 -1.74 10.31 -5.54
N ALA A 70 -1.11 9.21 -5.18
CA ALA A 70 0.22 9.19 -4.61
C ALA A 70 0.95 7.94 -5.08
N VAL A 71 2.27 8.08 -5.26
CA VAL A 71 3.16 6.94 -5.50
C VAL A 71 4.16 6.90 -4.36
N LEU A 72 4.20 5.76 -3.68
CA LEU A 72 5.11 5.55 -2.56
C LEU A 72 6.09 4.46 -2.93
N VAL A 73 7.35 4.65 -2.57
CA VAL A 73 8.42 3.71 -2.89
C VAL A 73 9.00 3.16 -1.60
N PHE A 74 9.03 1.85 -1.49
CA PHE A 74 9.55 1.17 -0.32
C PHE A 74 10.56 0.11 -0.68
N ASP A 75 11.54 -0.09 0.20
CA ASP A 75 12.34 -1.31 0.23
C ASP A 75 11.63 -2.27 1.19
N VAL A 76 11.00 -3.28 0.64
CA VAL A 76 10.08 -4.15 1.39
C VAL A 76 10.85 -5.30 2.03
N PRO A 77 10.85 -5.42 3.38
CA PRO A 77 11.50 -6.53 4.05
C PRO A 77 10.65 -7.79 3.94
N LEU A 78 11.28 -8.88 3.51
CA LEU A 78 10.64 -10.19 3.37
C LEU A 78 11.48 -11.21 4.14
N PRO A 79 11.24 -11.37 5.45
CA PRO A 79 12.08 -12.25 6.27
C PRO A 79 11.92 -13.72 5.96
N GLN A 80 10.79 -14.13 5.41
CA GLN A 80 10.53 -15.53 5.10
C GLN A 80 9.46 -15.63 4.01
N PRO A 81 9.36 -16.80 3.33
CA PRO A 81 8.24 -17.02 2.44
C PRO A 81 6.91 -16.98 3.18
N GLY A 82 5.88 -16.47 2.55
CA GLY A 82 4.56 -16.44 3.15
C GLY A 82 3.70 -15.30 2.65
N GLN A 83 2.70 -15.00 3.44
CA GLN A 83 1.71 -13.97 3.11
C GLN A 83 2.00 -12.67 3.83
N TYR A 84 1.85 -11.59 3.10
CA TYR A 84 2.04 -10.23 3.59
C TYR A 84 0.93 -9.34 3.07
N ALA A 85 0.80 -8.16 3.64
CA ALA A 85 -0.15 -7.17 3.13
C ALA A 85 0.32 -5.75 3.41
N PHE A 86 -0.02 -4.84 2.51
CA PHE A 86 -0.03 -3.41 2.78
C PHE A 86 -1.41 -3.02 3.27
N GLU A 87 -1.48 -2.42 4.43
CA GLU A 87 -2.70 -1.87 4.99
C GLU A 87 -2.65 -0.36 4.88
N ILE A 88 -3.61 0.21 4.18
CA ILE A 88 -3.66 1.65 3.90
C ILE A 88 -4.82 2.23 4.69
N SER A 89 -4.52 3.17 5.56
CA SER A 89 -5.51 3.88 6.37
C SER A 89 -5.58 5.33 5.96
N LEU A 90 -6.79 5.88 5.97
CA LEU A 90 -7.05 7.29 5.69
C LEU A 90 -7.68 7.90 6.93
N ASP A 91 -7.06 8.95 7.48
CA ASP A 91 -7.50 9.63 8.70
C ASP A 91 -7.81 8.65 9.86
N GLY A 92 -6.99 7.61 9.97
CA GLY A 92 -7.10 6.63 11.05
C GLY A 92 -8.03 5.44 10.76
N GLU A 93 -8.72 5.43 9.62
CA GLU A 93 -9.60 4.33 9.24
C GLU A 93 -8.98 3.50 8.12
N LEU A 94 -9.03 2.18 8.26
CA LEU A 94 -8.56 1.27 7.23
C LEU A 94 -9.39 1.44 5.96
N ALA A 95 -8.74 1.88 4.88
CA ALA A 95 -9.38 2.16 3.61
C ALA A 95 -9.16 1.06 2.58
N SER A 96 -8.01 0.40 2.61
CA SER A 96 -7.67 -0.61 1.61
C SER A 96 -6.60 -1.56 2.14
N ARG A 97 -6.54 -2.73 1.52
CA ARG A 97 -5.53 -3.73 1.82
C ARG A 97 -5.06 -4.36 0.51
N VAL A 98 -3.74 -4.42 0.32
CA VAL A 98 -3.14 -5.05 -0.85
C VAL A 98 -2.34 -6.26 -0.39
N ALA A 99 -2.79 -7.44 -0.79
CA ALA A 99 -2.13 -8.68 -0.44
C ALA A 99 -0.89 -8.92 -1.29
N LEU A 100 0.17 -9.42 -0.65
CA LEU A 100 1.40 -9.79 -1.29
C LEU A 100 1.80 -11.17 -0.78
N SER A 101 2.12 -12.09 -1.67
CA SER A 101 2.74 -13.35 -1.25
C SER A 101 4.16 -13.44 -1.78
N ALA A 102 5.05 -14.04 -1.00
CA ALA A 102 6.44 -14.21 -1.36
C ALA A 102 6.82 -15.69 -1.22
N GLY A 103 7.63 -16.18 -2.17
CA GLY A 103 8.05 -17.57 -2.15
C GLY A 103 9.24 -17.81 -3.05
N TYR A 104 9.70 -19.05 -3.05
CA TYR A 104 10.75 -19.47 -3.97
C TYR A 104 10.18 -19.69 -5.36
N PRO A 105 10.99 -19.50 -6.42
CA PRO A 105 10.53 -19.76 -7.77
C PRO A 105 10.06 -21.19 -7.92
N GLN A 106 8.94 -21.40 -8.62
CA GLN A 106 8.46 -22.73 -8.93
C GLN A 106 9.38 -23.37 -9.98
N GLN A 107 9.77 -24.61 -9.70
CA GLN A 107 10.48 -25.40 -10.69
C GLN A 107 9.45 -26.10 -11.57
N GLN A 108 9.56 -25.87 -12.86
CA GLN A 108 8.78 -26.62 -13.83
C GLN A 108 9.54 -27.86 -14.25
N LYS A 109 8.87 -28.95 -14.20
CA LYS A 109 9.42 -30.20 -14.69
C LYS A 109 9.03 -30.43 -16.15
#